data_8e00697d47be3d3f6ce43a9610a4cee8
#
_entry.id   8e00697d47be3d3f6ce43a9610a4cee8
#
_cell.length_a   1.000
_cell.length_b   1.000
_cell.length_c   1.000
_cell.angle_alpha   90.00
_cell.angle_beta   90.00
_cell.angle_gamma   90.00
#
_symmetry.space_group_name_H-M   'P 1'
#
loop_
_entity.id
_entity.type
_entity.pdbx_description
1 polymer ?
#
loop_
_entity_poly.entity_id
_entity_poly.type
_entity_poly.pdbx_seq_one_letter_code
_entity_poly.pdbx_strand_id
1 'polypeptide(L)'
;MRRATALVVGLALLAGCARVSDDSARRADGRLPERWRGFNLLEMFVWTTDDPTPAYREWDFKKIREWGFNFVRLPIDYRYFTHGGDWNVLDEARLQVVDRAIELGEKYDIHVQVCLHRAPGYCVNPTGTEPADFFADATAQAVFARYWGTFARRWRRWPNRRVSFDLVNEPPKIPEAKYVAAIRPALAAIRAEDPDRLVFSDGRDGGNEPTFALAGERGVAQAMRGYRPMSVSHFGAPWCAGLTTSLPPVWPLATDAPEGILAGPGKPTLRAPLVVEDVPAGRLALHFGGVSEKVTVRVTGDGETLADVTLRPETNSPRWRSVAVHPKWKILQGDYVGVETVRVARAVKRLEIGLAAGDWCHLTGVRLTANDGRTALLRITPRFAPARRFARRFVGFDAAQPFAVADGTSAGARSDGASASAGADWLEANVFAPWDRLAARGVPVMMGEFGAFRRCPHAVARVWLEDNLRLLKRRGWSWALWNFRGTFGVLDSNREDVTYEDCDGHKLDRALLDLLQRY
;
A
#
# COMPACT_ATOMS: atom_id res chain seq x y z
N MET A 1 -78.74 10.95 49.56
CA MET A 1 -78.08 11.79 48.56
C MET A 1 -76.59 11.92 48.94
N ARG A 2 -75.75 11.08 48.41
CA ARG A 2 -74.28 11.11 48.66
C ARG A 2 -73.61 11.41 47.35
N ARG A 3 -72.87 12.51 47.27
CA ARG A 3 -72.04 12.90 46.11
C ARG A 3 -70.70 12.12 46.18
N ALA A 4 -70.43 11.40 45.14
CA ALA A 4 -69.14 10.76 44.93
C ALA A 4 -68.17 11.75 44.22
N THR A 5 -67.05 12.03 44.87
CA THR A 5 -65.94 12.83 44.31
C THR A 5 -64.97 11.90 43.57
N ALA A 6 -64.87 12.08 42.24
CA ALA A 6 -63.93 11.34 41.46
C ALA A 6 -62.53 12.00 41.54
N LEU A 7 -61.54 11.22 42.00
CA LEU A 7 -60.14 11.60 42.05
C LEU A 7 -59.48 11.23 40.69
N VAL A 8 -59.07 12.21 39.90
CA VAL A 8 -58.31 11.99 38.68
C VAL A 8 -56.84 11.93 39.06
N VAL A 9 -56.25 10.72 38.98
CA VAL A 9 -54.82 10.51 39.11
C VAL A 9 -54.18 10.67 37.75
N GLY A 10 -53.46 11.79 37.55
CA GLY A 10 -52.65 12.03 36.37
C GLY A 10 -51.39 11.16 36.38
N LEU A 11 -51.30 10.19 35.49
CA LEU A 11 -50.07 9.43 35.24
C LEU A 11 -49.15 10.29 34.37
N ALA A 12 -48.11 10.87 34.96
CA ALA A 12 -47.00 11.49 34.23
C ALA A 12 -46.13 10.36 33.65
N LEU A 13 -46.26 10.12 32.35
CA LEU A 13 -45.34 9.32 31.58
C LEU A 13 -43.97 10.05 31.47
N LEU A 14 -43.06 9.72 32.36
CA LEU A 14 -41.64 10.01 32.18
C LEU A 14 -41.15 9.15 31.02
N ALA A 15 -41.13 9.71 29.81
CA ALA A 15 -40.38 9.15 28.70
C ALA A 15 -38.88 9.26 29.02
N GLY A 16 -38.39 8.28 29.72
CA GLY A 16 -36.94 8.05 29.81
C GLY A 16 -36.41 7.77 28.42
N CYS A 17 -35.77 8.76 27.81
CA CYS A 17 -34.85 8.50 26.69
C CYS A 17 -33.74 7.57 27.22
N ALA A 18 -33.97 6.26 27.14
CA ALA A 18 -32.91 5.30 27.23
C ALA A 18 -31.94 5.64 26.07
N ARG A 19 -30.82 6.26 26.40
CA ARG A 19 -29.66 6.26 25.49
C ARG A 19 -29.39 4.79 25.22
N VAL A 20 -29.75 4.33 24.02
CA VAL A 20 -29.25 3.09 23.49
C VAL A 20 -27.74 3.30 23.47
N SER A 21 -27.04 2.71 24.44
CA SER A 21 -25.60 2.64 24.42
C SER A 21 -25.26 1.95 23.09
N ASP A 22 -24.59 2.67 22.20
CA ASP A 22 -24.13 2.12 20.94
C ASP A 22 -23.00 1.10 21.24
N ASP A 23 -23.39 -0.04 21.79
CA ASP A 23 -22.51 -1.17 22.11
C ASP A 23 -22.04 -1.90 20.85
N SER A 24 -22.30 -1.27 19.70
CA SER A 24 -22.03 -1.79 18.37
C SER A 24 -20.57 -1.65 17.93
N ALA A 25 -19.70 -1.00 18.72
CA ALA A 25 -18.30 -0.84 18.37
C ALA A 25 -17.55 -2.18 18.29
N ARG A 26 -18.08 -3.22 18.91
CA ARG A 26 -17.49 -4.57 18.91
C ARG A 26 -18.58 -5.64 18.86
N ARG A 27 -18.71 -6.31 17.73
CA ARG A 27 -19.53 -7.52 17.64
C ARG A 27 -18.70 -8.72 18.05
N ALA A 28 -19.36 -9.70 18.70
CA ALA A 28 -18.72 -10.96 19.12
C ALA A 28 -18.14 -11.78 17.94
N ASP A 29 -18.56 -11.48 16.69
CA ASP A 29 -18.12 -12.13 15.46
C ASP A 29 -16.88 -11.49 14.81
N GLY A 30 -16.24 -10.51 15.47
CA GLY A 30 -15.05 -9.82 14.95
C GLY A 30 -15.30 -8.95 13.71
N ARG A 31 -16.51 -8.38 13.58
CA ARG A 31 -16.87 -7.47 12.48
C ARG A 31 -17.05 -6.04 12.97
N LEU A 32 -16.78 -5.09 12.07
CA LEU A 32 -17.16 -3.70 12.29
C LEU A 32 -18.69 -3.55 12.30
N PRO A 33 -19.25 -2.50 12.94
CA PRO A 33 -20.68 -2.26 12.97
C PRO A 33 -21.32 -2.19 11.58
N GLU A 34 -20.57 -1.68 10.63
CA GLU A 34 -20.94 -1.52 9.22
C GLU A 34 -19.74 -1.86 8.33
N ARG A 35 -20.00 -2.33 7.11
CA ARG A 35 -18.97 -2.50 6.11
C ARG A 35 -18.70 -1.18 5.41
N TRP A 36 -17.54 -0.61 5.65
CA TRP A 36 -17.11 0.64 5.04
C TRP A 36 -16.30 0.42 3.77
N ARG A 37 -16.60 1.22 2.76
CA ARG A 37 -15.91 1.22 1.46
C ARG A 37 -15.69 2.65 1.03
N GLY A 38 -14.46 3.01 0.69
CA GLY A 38 -14.20 4.40 0.31
C GLY A 38 -12.74 4.71 0.04
N PHE A 39 -12.31 5.89 0.47
CA PHE A 39 -11.09 6.49 0.00
C PHE A 39 -10.33 7.22 1.10
N ASN A 40 -9.01 7.36 0.88
CA ASN A 40 -8.18 8.31 1.61
C ASN A 40 -8.27 9.70 0.93
N LEU A 41 -8.51 10.76 1.71
CA LEU A 41 -8.50 12.15 1.29
C LEU A 41 -7.24 12.83 1.83
N LEU A 42 -6.41 13.39 0.94
CA LEU A 42 -5.01 13.73 1.25
C LEU A 42 -4.75 15.22 1.52
N GLU A 43 -5.77 16.00 1.80
CA GLU A 43 -5.69 17.47 1.95
C GLU A 43 -4.76 17.90 3.09
N MET A 44 -4.63 17.09 4.15
CA MET A 44 -3.74 17.36 5.29
C MET A 44 -2.61 16.30 5.43
N PHE A 45 -2.30 15.58 4.35
CA PHE A 45 -1.38 14.43 4.36
C PHE A 45 0.08 14.79 4.59
N VAL A 46 0.57 15.86 3.95
CA VAL A 46 1.96 16.35 4.05
C VAL A 46 1.94 17.84 4.24
N TRP A 47 2.40 18.31 5.39
CA TRP A 47 2.56 19.73 5.64
C TRP A 47 3.81 20.29 4.96
N THR A 48 3.66 21.48 4.34
CA THR A 48 4.76 22.29 3.81
C THR A 48 4.62 23.73 4.27
N THR A 49 5.74 24.49 4.34
CA THR A 49 5.73 25.87 4.80
C THR A 49 4.91 26.81 3.92
N ASP A 50 4.77 26.47 2.65
CA ASP A 50 4.09 27.27 1.63
C ASP A 50 2.64 26.83 1.38
N ASP A 51 2.12 25.92 2.20
CA ASP A 51 0.83 25.30 1.99
C ASP A 51 -0.30 26.27 2.36
N PRO A 52 -1.24 26.53 1.46
CA PRO A 52 -2.46 27.25 1.78
C PRO A 52 -3.26 26.45 2.82
N THR A 53 -4.22 27.12 3.48
CA THR A 53 -5.10 26.41 4.39
C THR A 53 -5.82 25.28 3.66
N PRO A 54 -5.57 24.00 4.01
CA PRO A 54 -6.21 22.87 3.33
C PRO A 54 -7.73 22.93 3.55
N ALA A 55 -8.50 22.38 2.63
CA ALA A 55 -9.93 22.29 2.77
C ALA A 55 -10.44 20.97 2.16
N TYR A 56 -11.13 20.17 2.98
CA TYR A 56 -11.88 19.03 2.46
C TYR A 56 -13.09 19.53 1.68
N ARG A 57 -13.22 19.11 0.43
CA ARG A 57 -14.20 19.65 -0.50
C ARG A 57 -15.54 18.94 -0.34
N GLU A 58 -16.62 19.68 -0.23
CA GLU A 58 -17.96 19.12 -0.18
C GLU A 58 -18.31 18.28 -1.42
N TRP A 59 -17.81 18.69 -2.58
CA TRP A 59 -17.96 17.97 -3.84
C TRP A 59 -17.46 16.51 -3.74
N ASP A 60 -16.36 16.26 -3.02
CA ASP A 60 -15.80 14.92 -2.84
C ASP A 60 -16.74 14.02 -2.05
N PHE A 61 -17.25 14.49 -0.92
CA PHE A 61 -18.20 13.74 -0.11
C PHE A 61 -19.47 13.45 -0.88
N LYS A 62 -19.98 14.43 -1.63
CA LYS A 62 -21.13 14.25 -2.50
C LYS A 62 -20.88 13.17 -3.54
N LYS A 63 -19.76 13.21 -4.28
CA LYS A 63 -19.41 12.22 -5.31
C LYS A 63 -19.16 10.83 -4.73
N ILE A 64 -18.45 10.73 -3.62
CA ILE A 64 -18.22 9.48 -2.91
C ILE A 64 -19.55 8.82 -2.56
N ARG A 65 -20.51 9.59 -2.04
CA ARG A 65 -21.84 9.08 -1.71
C ARG A 65 -22.66 8.72 -2.95
N GLU A 66 -22.68 9.56 -3.98
CA GLU A 66 -23.37 9.32 -5.25
C GLU A 66 -22.87 8.02 -5.91
N TRP A 67 -21.59 7.70 -5.77
CA TRP A 67 -20.98 6.48 -6.31
C TRP A 67 -21.20 5.24 -5.42
N GLY A 68 -21.92 5.38 -4.30
CA GLY A 68 -22.30 4.27 -3.43
C GLY A 68 -21.25 3.89 -2.39
N PHE A 69 -20.31 4.78 -2.09
CA PHE A 69 -19.34 4.60 -1.01
C PHE A 69 -19.78 5.32 0.26
N ASN A 70 -19.27 4.88 1.41
CA ASN A 70 -19.72 5.33 2.73
C ASN A 70 -18.57 5.61 3.72
N PHE A 71 -17.34 5.78 3.22
CA PHE A 71 -16.17 5.91 4.07
C PHE A 71 -15.13 6.86 3.50
N VAL A 72 -14.54 7.68 4.39
CA VAL A 72 -13.30 8.41 4.11
C VAL A 72 -12.32 8.27 5.28
N ARG A 73 -11.05 8.10 4.97
CA ARG A 73 -9.95 8.22 5.91
C ARG A 73 -9.22 9.52 5.66
N LEU A 74 -8.92 10.26 6.71
CA LEU A 74 -8.21 11.53 6.67
C LEU A 74 -6.82 11.34 7.26
N PRO A 75 -5.80 11.04 6.45
CA PRO A 75 -4.42 11.01 6.92
C PRO A 75 -3.94 12.44 7.16
N ILE A 76 -3.55 12.75 8.40
CA ILE A 76 -3.20 14.09 8.85
C ILE A 76 -1.75 14.11 9.33
N ASP A 77 -0.99 15.08 8.84
CA ASP A 77 0.30 15.48 9.39
C ASP A 77 0.07 16.39 10.61
N TYR A 78 0.58 16.02 11.78
CA TYR A 78 0.37 16.77 13.01
C TYR A 78 0.82 18.23 12.92
N ARG A 79 1.75 18.56 12.04
CA ARG A 79 2.26 19.91 11.83
C ARG A 79 1.22 20.88 11.27
N TYR A 80 0.14 20.36 10.65
CA TYR A 80 -0.97 21.21 10.23
C TYR A 80 -1.69 21.88 11.40
N PHE A 81 -1.84 21.19 12.51
CA PHE A 81 -2.57 21.71 13.66
C PHE A 81 -1.66 22.12 14.85
N THR A 82 -0.34 22.26 14.60
CA THR A 82 0.66 22.61 15.63
C THR A 82 1.62 23.72 15.18
N HIS A 83 1.14 24.71 14.43
CA HIS A 83 1.97 25.82 13.94
C HIS A 83 3.35 25.38 13.42
N GLY A 84 3.38 24.42 12.49
CA GLY A 84 4.64 23.95 11.90
C GLY A 84 5.45 23.02 12.79
N GLY A 85 4.86 22.49 13.88
CA GLY A 85 5.49 21.48 14.72
C GLY A 85 5.79 21.90 16.16
N ASP A 86 5.32 23.07 16.61
CA ASP A 86 5.30 23.36 18.05
C ASP A 86 4.26 22.46 18.74
N TRP A 87 4.74 21.44 19.41
CA TRP A 87 3.92 20.43 20.04
C TRP A 87 2.95 20.98 21.10
N ASN A 88 3.18 22.17 21.64
CA ASN A 88 2.41 22.74 22.74
C ASN A 88 1.24 23.63 22.28
N VAL A 89 1.27 24.09 21.04
CA VAL A 89 0.29 25.02 20.49
C VAL A 89 -0.58 24.31 19.47
N LEU A 90 -1.90 24.30 19.70
CA LEU A 90 -2.85 23.78 18.74
C LEU A 90 -3.47 24.92 17.93
N ASP A 91 -3.49 24.79 16.62
CA ASP A 91 -4.15 25.71 15.69
C ASP A 91 -5.62 25.36 15.56
N GLU A 92 -6.46 26.17 16.21
CA GLU A 92 -7.91 25.98 16.23
C GLU A 92 -8.52 26.10 14.82
N ALA A 93 -8.06 27.01 13.98
CA ALA A 93 -8.56 27.17 12.62
C ALA A 93 -8.28 25.94 11.76
N ARG A 94 -7.13 25.30 11.96
CA ARG A 94 -6.75 24.04 11.28
C ARG A 94 -7.55 22.85 11.80
N LEU A 95 -7.87 22.79 13.08
CA LEU A 95 -8.76 21.78 13.64
C LEU A 95 -10.18 21.90 13.12
N GLN A 96 -10.68 23.13 12.86
CA GLN A 96 -11.97 23.37 12.23
C GLN A 96 -12.08 22.80 10.81
N VAL A 97 -10.96 22.65 10.10
CA VAL A 97 -10.93 21.96 8.79
C VAL A 97 -11.35 20.49 8.95
N VAL A 98 -10.90 19.84 10.02
CA VAL A 98 -11.29 18.45 10.33
C VAL A 98 -12.75 18.40 10.82
N ASP A 99 -13.19 19.35 11.64
CA ASP A 99 -14.60 19.47 12.05
C ASP A 99 -15.51 19.53 10.83
N ARG A 100 -15.15 20.38 9.85
CA ARG A 100 -15.92 20.50 8.61
C ARG A 100 -15.98 19.19 7.82
N ALA A 101 -14.90 18.43 7.76
CA ALA A 101 -14.91 17.11 7.13
C ALA A 101 -15.86 16.13 7.84
N ILE A 102 -15.89 16.15 9.17
CA ILE A 102 -16.81 15.33 9.96
C ILE A 102 -18.27 15.75 9.73
N GLU A 103 -18.55 17.05 9.66
CA GLU A 103 -19.88 17.59 9.34
C GLU A 103 -20.34 17.19 7.92
N LEU A 104 -19.43 17.21 6.95
CA LEU A 104 -19.69 16.70 5.61
C LEU A 104 -19.95 15.17 5.61
N GLY A 105 -19.23 14.44 6.43
CA GLY A 105 -19.49 13.01 6.66
C GLY A 105 -20.91 12.77 7.19
N GLU A 106 -21.37 13.56 8.18
CA GLU A 106 -22.73 13.46 8.68
C GLU A 106 -23.75 13.85 7.59
N LYS A 107 -23.53 14.96 6.88
CA LYS A 107 -24.41 15.44 5.82
C LYS A 107 -24.65 14.42 4.72
N TYR A 108 -23.59 13.70 4.31
CA TYR A 108 -23.62 12.75 3.19
C TYR A 108 -23.67 11.28 3.62
N ASP A 109 -23.91 11.00 4.91
CA ASP A 109 -23.95 9.64 5.45
C ASP A 109 -22.67 8.84 5.15
N ILE A 110 -21.51 9.46 5.41
CA ILE A 110 -20.16 8.90 5.21
C ILE A 110 -19.47 8.83 6.58
N HIS A 111 -18.87 7.68 6.89
CA HIS A 111 -18.01 7.53 8.04
C HIS A 111 -16.67 8.23 7.82
N VAL A 112 -16.22 9.00 8.80
CA VAL A 112 -14.92 9.71 8.77
C VAL A 112 -13.98 9.09 9.76
N GLN A 113 -12.86 8.56 9.28
CA GLN A 113 -11.76 8.07 10.12
C GLN A 113 -10.64 9.10 10.16
N VAL A 114 -10.35 9.65 11.33
CA VAL A 114 -9.23 10.58 11.55
C VAL A 114 -7.98 9.77 11.85
N CYS A 115 -6.90 10.00 11.10
CA CYS A 115 -5.63 9.31 11.27
C CYS A 115 -4.47 10.28 11.44
N LEU A 116 -3.60 10.05 12.42
CA LEU A 116 -2.29 10.72 12.45
C LEU A 116 -1.33 9.99 11.52
N HIS A 117 -1.24 10.46 10.27
CA HIS A 117 -0.29 9.92 9.29
C HIS A 117 1.15 10.23 9.66
N ARG A 118 1.34 11.40 10.28
CA ARG A 118 2.57 11.81 10.97
C ARG A 118 2.22 12.10 12.40
N ALA A 119 2.96 11.49 13.31
CA ALA A 119 2.86 11.73 14.74
C ALA A 119 4.12 12.48 15.23
N PRO A 120 4.06 13.18 16.38
CA PRO A 120 5.26 13.73 16.99
C PRO A 120 6.35 12.67 17.13
N GLY A 121 7.48 12.88 16.45
CA GLY A 121 8.60 11.93 16.46
C GLY A 121 8.49 10.72 15.52
N TYR A 122 7.47 10.65 14.65
CA TYR A 122 7.37 9.54 13.70
C TYR A 122 6.63 9.86 12.41
N CYS A 123 7.23 9.43 11.30
CA CYS A 123 6.57 9.27 10.02
C CYS A 123 7.22 8.12 9.23
N VAL A 124 6.41 7.30 8.55
CA VAL A 124 6.90 6.22 7.68
C VAL A 124 7.71 6.76 6.49
N ASN A 125 7.30 7.90 5.93
CA ASN A 125 7.97 8.59 4.82
C ASN A 125 8.37 10.01 5.27
N PRO A 126 9.48 10.18 6.03
CA PRO A 126 9.84 11.48 6.57
C PRO A 126 10.23 12.46 5.46
N THR A 127 9.68 13.68 5.53
CA THR A 127 10.08 14.83 4.70
C THR A 127 11.12 15.72 5.39
N GLY A 128 11.73 15.23 6.43
CA GLY A 128 12.72 15.90 7.27
C GLY A 128 13.06 15.06 8.48
N THR A 129 13.83 15.61 9.40
CA THR A 129 14.18 14.95 10.67
C THR A 129 13.10 15.28 11.70
N GLU A 130 12.52 14.26 12.32
CA GLU A 130 11.68 14.45 13.50
C GLU A 130 12.56 14.77 14.73
N PRO A 131 12.07 15.60 15.66
CA PRO A 131 12.88 16.04 16.82
C PRO A 131 13.11 14.93 17.85
N ALA A 132 12.39 13.82 17.78
CA ALA A 132 12.47 12.68 18.69
C ALA A 132 12.15 11.37 17.97
N ASP A 133 12.38 10.22 18.62
CA ASP A 133 11.85 8.90 18.21
C ASP A 133 10.58 8.58 19.02
N PHE A 134 9.42 8.67 18.41
CA PHE A 134 8.12 8.37 19.05
C PHE A 134 8.12 7.04 19.81
N PHE A 135 8.77 6.01 19.29
CA PHE A 135 8.77 4.70 19.92
C PHE A 135 9.78 4.55 21.07
N ALA A 136 10.57 5.58 21.35
CA ALA A 136 11.56 5.59 22.43
C ALA A 136 11.43 6.78 23.38
N ASP A 137 10.79 7.87 22.96
CA ASP A 137 10.73 9.13 23.70
C ASP A 137 9.40 9.30 24.43
N ALA A 138 9.46 9.37 25.77
CA ALA A 138 8.26 9.50 26.60
C ALA A 138 7.56 10.86 26.42
N THR A 139 8.30 11.93 26.06
CA THR A 139 7.71 13.25 25.79
C THR A 139 6.89 13.22 24.52
N ALA A 140 7.42 12.63 23.44
CA ALA A 140 6.67 12.45 22.19
C ALA A 140 5.38 11.62 22.40
N GLN A 141 5.46 10.55 23.20
CA GLN A 141 4.29 9.72 23.56
C GLN A 141 3.27 10.49 24.40
N ALA A 142 3.71 11.34 25.33
CA ALA A 142 2.81 12.17 26.14
C ALA A 142 2.10 13.24 25.27
N VAL A 143 2.82 13.86 24.34
CA VAL A 143 2.24 14.81 23.37
C VAL A 143 1.21 14.12 22.47
N PHE A 144 1.55 12.96 21.95
CA PHE A 144 0.65 12.14 21.13
C PHE A 144 -0.64 11.77 21.90
N ALA A 145 -0.50 11.35 23.17
CA ALA A 145 -1.63 11.05 24.04
C ALA A 145 -2.51 12.29 24.28
N ARG A 146 -1.90 13.46 24.50
CA ARG A 146 -2.62 14.73 24.65
C ARG A 146 -3.43 15.10 23.42
N TYR A 147 -2.88 14.91 22.21
CA TYR A 147 -3.61 15.16 20.97
C TYR A 147 -4.83 14.26 20.86
N TRP A 148 -4.66 12.97 21.09
CA TRP A 148 -5.78 12.03 21.00
C TRP A 148 -6.85 12.27 22.08
N GLY A 149 -6.46 12.64 23.31
CA GLY A 149 -7.40 13.04 24.34
C GLY A 149 -8.17 14.31 23.95
N THR A 150 -7.48 15.30 23.37
CA THR A 150 -8.13 16.53 22.85
C THR A 150 -9.11 16.21 21.72
N PHE A 151 -8.75 15.35 20.78
CA PHE A 151 -9.64 14.92 19.69
C PHE A 151 -10.83 14.12 20.21
N ALA A 152 -10.62 13.24 21.18
CA ALA A 152 -11.71 12.49 21.79
C ALA A 152 -12.73 13.41 22.47
N ARG A 153 -12.28 14.40 23.22
CA ARG A 153 -13.15 15.43 23.82
C ARG A 153 -13.87 16.26 22.77
N ARG A 154 -13.17 16.73 21.72
CA ARG A 154 -13.70 17.58 20.67
C ARG A 154 -14.81 16.88 19.89
N TRP A 155 -14.61 15.60 19.53
CA TRP A 155 -15.51 14.88 18.65
C TRP A 155 -16.40 13.84 19.36
N ARG A 156 -16.46 13.84 20.69
CA ARG A 156 -17.27 12.88 21.48
C ARG A 156 -18.77 12.91 21.17
N ARG A 157 -19.29 14.04 20.64
CA ARG A 157 -20.69 14.15 20.22
C ARG A 157 -21.06 13.27 19.03
N TRP A 158 -20.07 12.90 18.22
CA TRP A 158 -20.27 12.10 17.04
C TRP A 158 -20.21 10.61 17.39
N PRO A 159 -21.23 9.79 17.04
CA PRO A 159 -21.23 8.36 17.36
C PRO A 159 -20.20 7.59 16.51
N ASN A 160 -19.83 6.37 16.96
CA ASN A 160 -18.88 5.50 16.27
C ASN A 160 -19.25 5.15 14.82
N ARG A 161 -20.53 5.16 14.48
CA ARG A 161 -20.97 5.01 13.08
C ARG A 161 -20.56 6.21 12.19
N ARG A 162 -20.15 7.35 12.78
CA ARG A 162 -19.73 8.56 12.06
C ARG A 162 -18.25 8.83 12.14
N VAL A 163 -17.63 8.64 13.30
CA VAL A 163 -16.23 8.99 13.53
C VAL A 163 -15.51 7.85 14.24
N SER A 164 -14.36 7.47 13.71
CA SER A 164 -13.37 6.63 14.37
C SER A 164 -11.99 7.24 14.31
N PHE A 165 -11.09 6.74 15.14
CA PHE A 165 -9.71 7.20 15.21
C PHE A 165 -8.77 6.10 14.74
N ASP A 166 -7.73 6.49 14.00
CA ASP A 166 -6.64 5.61 13.57
C ASP A 166 -5.33 6.21 14.11
N LEU A 167 -4.75 5.55 15.12
CA LEU A 167 -3.80 6.17 16.04
C LEU A 167 -2.54 6.70 15.34
N VAL A 168 -1.80 5.82 14.68
CA VAL A 168 -0.55 6.19 14.00
C VAL A 168 -0.37 5.33 12.76
N ASN A 169 -0.11 5.99 11.64
CA ASN A 169 0.05 5.35 10.35
C ASN A 169 1.29 4.47 10.27
N GLU A 170 1.12 3.23 9.81
CA GLU A 170 2.19 2.34 9.36
C GLU A 170 3.39 2.22 10.31
N PRO A 171 3.19 1.81 11.57
CA PRO A 171 4.30 1.64 12.52
C PRO A 171 5.42 0.76 11.94
N PRO A 172 6.69 1.05 12.28
CA PRO A 172 7.83 0.31 11.74
C PRO A 172 7.86 -1.13 12.26
N LYS A 173 8.78 -1.93 11.70
CA LYS A 173 9.05 -3.28 12.20
C LYS A 173 9.79 -3.23 13.53
N ILE A 174 9.03 -3.20 14.62
CA ILE A 174 9.51 -3.18 16.01
C ILE A 174 8.83 -4.29 16.82
N PRO A 175 9.39 -4.67 17.98
CA PRO A 175 8.73 -5.61 18.90
C PRO A 175 7.33 -5.16 19.29
N GLU A 176 6.40 -6.09 19.35
CA GLU A 176 4.98 -5.81 19.66
C GLU A 176 4.82 -5.09 21.01
N ALA A 177 5.55 -5.52 22.04
CA ALA A 177 5.52 -4.88 23.34
C ALA A 177 5.96 -3.41 23.29
N LYS A 178 6.97 -3.07 22.47
CA LYS A 178 7.43 -1.69 22.28
C LYS A 178 6.36 -0.83 21.61
N TYR A 179 5.71 -1.37 20.58
CA TYR A 179 4.61 -0.67 19.91
C TYR A 179 3.45 -0.40 20.86
N VAL A 180 2.97 -1.44 21.56
CA VAL A 180 1.85 -1.33 22.50
C VAL A 180 2.17 -0.34 23.63
N ALA A 181 3.38 -0.34 24.18
CA ALA A 181 3.81 0.61 25.20
C ALA A 181 3.71 2.05 24.69
N ALA A 182 4.11 2.32 23.44
CA ALA A 182 4.08 3.67 22.87
C ALA A 182 2.66 4.22 22.67
N ILE A 183 1.69 3.38 22.28
CA ILE A 183 0.31 3.83 21.98
C ILE A 183 -0.64 3.75 23.19
N ARG A 184 -0.31 3.00 24.24
CA ARG A 184 -1.17 2.81 25.41
C ARG A 184 -1.54 4.11 26.13
N PRO A 185 -0.65 5.11 26.29
CA PRO A 185 -1.03 6.41 26.85
C PRO A 185 -2.13 7.12 26.04
N ALA A 186 -2.08 7.03 24.71
CA ALA A 186 -3.11 7.61 23.85
C ALA A 186 -4.46 6.89 23.98
N LEU A 187 -4.46 5.55 24.03
CA LEU A 187 -5.67 4.78 24.29
C LEU A 187 -6.30 5.18 25.65
N ALA A 188 -5.49 5.31 26.70
CA ALA A 188 -5.97 5.75 28.01
C ALA A 188 -6.56 7.17 27.97
N ALA A 189 -5.90 8.11 27.28
CA ALA A 189 -6.39 9.48 27.12
C ALA A 189 -7.73 9.55 26.35
N ILE A 190 -7.88 8.74 25.28
CA ILE A 190 -9.14 8.62 24.56
C ILE A 190 -10.23 8.07 25.48
N ARG A 191 -9.97 7.00 26.21
CA ARG A 191 -10.96 6.34 27.10
C ARG A 191 -11.40 7.21 28.25
N ALA A 192 -10.55 8.14 28.71
CA ALA A 192 -10.90 9.12 29.75
C ALA A 192 -11.95 10.13 29.25
N GLU A 193 -11.95 10.49 27.98
CA GLU A 193 -12.83 11.47 27.39
C GLU A 193 -14.05 10.83 26.66
N ASP A 194 -13.85 9.70 26.02
CA ASP A 194 -14.84 8.96 25.26
C ASP A 194 -14.59 7.43 25.43
N PRO A 195 -15.18 6.82 26.46
CA PRO A 195 -14.95 5.42 26.82
C PRO A 195 -15.26 4.41 25.71
N ASP A 196 -16.20 4.74 24.84
CA ASP A 196 -16.73 3.83 23.81
C ASP A 196 -16.20 4.12 22.40
N ARG A 197 -15.29 5.10 22.23
CA ARG A 197 -14.75 5.47 20.92
C ARG A 197 -14.11 4.27 20.20
N LEU A 198 -14.53 4.04 18.96
CA LEU A 198 -13.88 3.08 18.08
C LEU A 198 -12.51 3.60 17.65
N VAL A 199 -11.49 2.83 17.95
CA VAL A 199 -10.09 3.15 17.68
C VAL A 199 -9.49 2.08 16.78
N PHE A 200 -8.73 2.48 15.77
CA PHE A 200 -7.92 1.61 14.95
C PHE A 200 -6.45 1.72 15.35
N SER A 201 -5.78 0.60 15.30
CA SER A 201 -4.34 0.50 15.38
C SER A 201 -3.84 -0.11 14.08
N ASP A 202 -2.98 0.60 13.37
CA ASP A 202 -2.33 0.02 12.21
C ASP A 202 -1.44 -1.16 12.61
N GLY A 203 -1.32 -2.12 11.71
CA GLY A 203 -0.35 -3.19 11.87
C GLY A 203 1.10 -2.67 11.84
N ARG A 204 1.99 -3.36 12.53
CA ARG A 204 3.43 -3.11 12.48
C ARG A 204 4.02 -3.50 11.12
N ASP A 205 5.30 -3.21 10.88
CA ASP A 205 6.00 -3.46 9.62
C ASP A 205 5.27 -2.79 8.43
N GLY A 206 4.94 -1.49 8.59
CA GLY A 206 4.21 -0.75 7.56
C GLY A 206 2.79 -1.31 7.31
N GLY A 207 2.09 -1.75 8.35
CA GLY A 207 0.74 -2.31 8.24
C GLY A 207 0.67 -3.78 7.77
N ASN A 208 1.79 -4.51 7.78
CA ASN A 208 1.84 -5.89 7.30
C ASN A 208 1.70 -6.94 8.42
N GLU A 209 2.01 -6.59 9.66
CA GLU A 209 1.97 -7.51 10.81
C GLU A 209 0.91 -7.08 11.83
N PRO A 210 -0.09 -7.91 12.14
CA PRO A 210 -1.07 -7.61 13.18
C PRO A 210 -0.44 -7.54 14.56
N THR A 211 -1.08 -6.81 15.49
CA THR A 211 -0.66 -6.67 16.87
C THR A 211 -1.56 -7.49 17.80
N PHE A 212 -1.17 -8.73 18.08
CA PHE A 212 -1.99 -9.68 18.84
C PHE A 212 -2.18 -9.27 20.31
N ALA A 213 -1.24 -8.52 20.89
CA ALA A 213 -1.35 -8.02 22.26
C ALA A 213 -2.50 -7.02 22.47
N LEU A 214 -3.09 -6.49 21.39
CA LEU A 214 -4.28 -5.63 21.44
C LEU A 214 -5.59 -6.42 21.27
N ALA A 215 -5.56 -7.74 21.13
CA ALA A 215 -6.75 -8.55 20.84
C ALA A 215 -7.77 -8.61 21.99
N GLY A 216 -7.48 -8.09 23.13
CA GLY A 216 -8.43 -7.99 24.26
C GLY A 216 -8.93 -6.58 24.52
N GLU A 217 -8.38 -5.57 23.86
CA GLU A 217 -8.68 -4.17 24.14
C GLU A 217 -10.07 -3.78 23.63
N ARG A 218 -10.91 -3.27 24.52
CA ARG A 218 -12.29 -2.86 24.18
C ARG A 218 -12.31 -1.74 23.13
N GLY A 219 -13.12 -1.91 22.10
CA GLY A 219 -13.30 -0.90 21.05
C GLY A 219 -12.04 -0.64 20.21
N VAL A 220 -11.08 -1.60 20.16
CA VAL A 220 -9.90 -1.52 19.30
C VAL A 220 -10.06 -2.48 18.13
N ALA A 221 -10.06 -1.92 16.93
CA ALA A 221 -9.95 -2.62 15.66
C ALA A 221 -8.52 -2.47 15.10
N GLN A 222 -8.16 -3.23 14.08
CA GLN A 222 -6.86 -3.07 13.44
C GLN A 222 -6.97 -2.86 11.93
N ALA A 223 -6.06 -2.05 11.39
CA ALA A 223 -5.98 -1.79 9.97
C ALA A 223 -4.73 -2.40 9.36
N MET A 224 -4.92 -3.08 8.22
CA MET A 224 -3.86 -3.65 7.40
C MET A 224 -3.56 -2.75 6.19
N ARG A 225 -2.43 -3.01 5.56
CA ARG A 225 -2.06 -2.43 4.26
C ARG A 225 -2.06 -3.49 3.17
N GLY A 226 -2.64 -3.13 2.02
CA GLY A 226 -2.80 -4.02 0.89
C GLY A 226 -1.87 -3.69 -0.27
N TYR A 227 -0.60 -3.33 -0.02
CA TYR A 227 0.33 -2.95 -1.09
C TYR A 227 1.19 -4.10 -1.62
N ARG A 228 1.17 -5.26 -0.98
CA ARG A 228 1.96 -6.40 -1.46
C ARG A 228 1.32 -7.10 -2.67
N PRO A 229 2.11 -7.49 -3.67
CA PRO A 229 3.55 -7.25 -3.80
C PRO A 229 3.85 -5.83 -4.28
N MET A 230 4.81 -5.16 -3.64
CA MET A 230 5.14 -3.77 -3.98
C MET A 230 5.68 -3.62 -5.42
N SER A 231 6.19 -4.68 -6.03
CA SER A 231 6.55 -4.70 -7.45
C SER A 231 5.38 -4.44 -8.39
N VAL A 232 4.14 -4.63 -7.94
CA VAL A 232 2.90 -4.28 -8.65
C VAL A 232 2.39 -2.92 -8.18
N SER A 233 2.11 -2.78 -6.88
CA SER A 233 1.46 -1.58 -6.33
C SER A 233 2.30 -0.30 -6.43
N HIS A 234 3.63 -0.41 -6.30
CA HIS A 234 4.56 0.71 -6.33
C HIS A 234 5.52 0.69 -7.52
N PHE A 235 5.17 -0.03 -8.59
CA PHE A 235 5.99 -0.05 -9.79
C PHE A 235 6.21 1.38 -10.33
N GLY A 236 7.49 1.76 -10.44
CA GLY A 236 7.89 3.09 -10.92
C GLY A 236 7.64 4.24 -9.95
N ALA A 237 7.26 3.98 -8.69
CA ALA A 237 7.13 5.00 -7.67
C ALA A 237 8.50 5.58 -7.30
N PRO A 238 8.71 6.91 -7.36
CA PRO A 238 10.05 7.51 -7.20
C PRO A 238 10.59 7.41 -5.78
N TRP A 239 9.72 7.19 -4.79
CA TRP A 239 10.11 7.02 -3.37
C TRP A 239 10.41 5.57 -2.98
N CYS A 240 10.21 4.61 -3.90
CA CYS A 240 10.49 3.18 -3.67
C CYS A 240 11.68 2.74 -4.51
N ALA A 241 12.87 2.76 -3.93
CA ALA A 241 14.07 2.29 -4.59
C ALA A 241 13.97 0.80 -4.97
N GLY A 242 14.56 0.42 -6.11
CA GLY A 242 14.64 -0.99 -6.56
C GLY A 242 13.37 -1.55 -7.19
N LEU A 243 12.27 -0.80 -7.24
CA LEU A 243 11.01 -1.25 -7.84
C LEU A 243 10.81 -0.78 -9.29
N THR A 244 11.71 0.05 -9.79
CA THR A 244 11.66 0.55 -11.17
C THR A 244 12.58 -0.26 -12.05
N THR A 245 12.03 -0.86 -13.10
CA THR A 245 12.78 -1.61 -14.11
C THR A 245 12.20 -1.30 -15.50
N SER A 246 12.92 -1.62 -16.57
CA SER A 246 12.41 -1.52 -17.93
C SER A 246 11.35 -2.59 -18.26
N LEU A 247 11.15 -3.56 -17.37
CA LEU A 247 10.19 -4.64 -17.55
C LEU A 247 8.97 -4.42 -16.65
N PRO A 248 7.79 -4.11 -17.22
CA PRO A 248 6.58 -3.91 -16.44
C PRO A 248 6.21 -5.11 -15.58
N PRO A 249 5.55 -4.93 -14.43
CA PRO A 249 5.07 -6.03 -13.61
C PRO A 249 4.02 -6.86 -14.33
N VAL A 250 3.79 -8.06 -13.81
CA VAL A 250 2.68 -8.94 -14.21
C VAL A 250 1.88 -9.35 -12.98
N TRP A 251 0.62 -9.67 -13.19
CA TRP A 251 -0.24 -10.28 -12.20
C TRP A 251 -1.15 -11.32 -12.85
N PRO A 252 -1.25 -12.55 -12.30
CA PRO A 252 -0.54 -13.08 -11.12
C PRO A 252 0.98 -13.09 -11.29
N LEU A 253 1.70 -13.11 -10.15
CA LEU A 253 3.15 -13.30 -10.17
C LEU A 253 3.49 -14.65 -10.83
N ALA A 254 4.55 -14.69 -11.61
CA ALA A 254 5.07 -15.95 -12.13
C ALA A 254 5.59 -16.79 -10.94
N THR A 255 4.90 -17.89 -10.64
CA THR A 255 5.21 -18.75 -9.48
C THR A 255 6.52 -19.52 -9.63
N ASP A 256 7.01 -19.64 -10.85
CA ASP A 256 8.20 -20.38 -11.23
C ASP A 256 9.37 -19.49 -11.68
N ALA A 257 9.22 -18.14 -11.55
CA ALA A 257 10.30 -17.21 -11.86
C ALA A 257 11.51 -17.45 -10.94
N PRO A 258 12.74 -17.53 -11.49
CA PRO A 258 13.94 -17.58 -10.65
C PRO A 258 14.03 -16.31 -9.78
N GLU A 259 14.57 -16.47 -8.58
CA GLU A 259 14.80 -15.36 -7.66
C GLU A 259 16.30 -15.13 -7.47
N GLY A 260 16.74 -13.88 -7.34
CA GLY A 260 18.09 -13.56 -6.91
C GLY A 260 18.68 -12.29 -7.52
N ILE A 261 19.97 -12.10 -7.27
CA ILE A 261 20.79 -11.03 -7.80
C ILE A 261 22.00 -11.60 -8.54
N LEU A 262 22.55 -10.81 -9.46
CA LEU A 262 23.91 -11.05 -9.94
C LEU A 262 24.87 -10.38 -8.96
N ALA A 263 25.74 -11.18 -8.33
CA ALA A 263 26.73 -10.71 -7.37
C ALA A 263 28.15 -10.87 -7.91
N GLY A 264 28.99 -9.89 -7.59
CA GLY A 264 30.37 -9.84 -8.04
C GLY A 264 31.33 -10.69 -7.21
N PRO A 265 32.64 -10.69 -7.59
CA PRO A 265 33.67 -11.50 -6.93
C PRO A 265 33.80 -11.26 -5.43
N GLY A 266 33.47 -10.04 -4.94
CA GLY A 266 33.50 -9.70 -3.51
C GLY A 266 32.42 -10.35 -2.67
N LYS A 267 31.44 -11.04 -3.28
CA LYS A 267 30.30 -11.68 -2.60
C LYS A 267 30.18 -13.17 -2.96
N PRO A 268 31.16 -14.00 -2.63
CA PRO A 268 31.24 -15.39 -3.12
C PRO A 268 30.02 -16.23 -2.74
N THR A 269 29.38 -15.99 -1.60
CA THR A 269 28.18 -16.71 -1.13
C THR A 269 26.91 -16.38 -1.92
N LEU A 270 26.88 -15.22 -2.60
CA LEU A 270 25.76 -14.76 -3.44
C LEU A 270 26.08 -14.91 -4.93
N ARG A 271 27.33 -15.23 -5.28
CA ARG A 271 27.80 -15.30 -6.67
C ARG A 271 27.28 -16.54 -7.35
N ALA A 272 26.33 -16.39 -8.26
CA ALA A 272 25.90 -17.43 -9.18
C ALA A 272 25.49 -16.78 -10.50
N PRO A 273 25.89 -17.31 -11.67
CA PRO A 273 25.39 -16.87 -12.95
C PRO A 273 23.96 -17.37 -13.14
N LEU A 274 23.15 -16.63 -13.90
CA LEU A 274 21.97 -17.18 -14.53
C LEU A 274 22.42 -18.13 -15.64
N VAL A 275 21.98 -19.37 -15.60
CA VAL A 275 22.27 -20.37 -16.63
C VAL A 275 21.02 -20.68 -17.42
N VAL A 276 21.08 -20.58 -18.75
CA VAL A 276 20.03 -20.95 -19.68
C VAL A 276 20.60 -21.96 -20.67
N GLU A 277 19.97 -23.12 -20.81
CA GLU A 277 20.40 -24.20 -21.71
C GLU A 277 19.65 -24.18 -23.04
N ASP A 278 20.28 -24.69 -24.11
CA ASP A 278 19.71 -24.87 -25.45
C ASP A 278 19.19 -23.57 -26.09
N VAL A 279 19.95 -22.48 -26.01
CA VAL A 279 19.58 -21.15 -26.51
C VAL A 279 19.83 -21.06 -28.02
N PRO A 280 18.82 -20.78 -28.85
CA PRO A 280 18.97 -20.63 -30.30
C PRO A 280 19.73 -19.34 -30.66
N ALA A 281 20.22 -19.26 -31.89
CA ALA A 281 20.79 -18.03 -32.45
C ALA A 281 19.76 -16.93 -32.48
N GLY A 282 20.14 -15.70 -32.12
CA GLY A 282 19.24 -14.57 -32.03
C GLY A 282 19.81 -13.39 -31.29
N ARG A 283 18.94 -12.65 -30.60
CA ARG A 283 19.26 -11.47 -29.81
C ARG A 283 18.68 -11.58 -28.40
N LEU A 284 19.52 -11.34 -27.41
CA LEU A 284 19.10 -11.20 -26.01
C LEU A 284 18.88 -9.72 -25.71
N ALA A 285 17.76 -9.38 -25.09
CA ALA A 285 17.55 -8.11 -24.42
C ALA A 285 17.60 -8.36 -22.91
N LEU A 286 18.55 -7.73 -22.24
CA LEU A 286 18.77 -7.84 -20.80
C LEU A 286 18.09 -6.67 -20.10
N HIS A 287 17.19 -6.98 -19.20
CA HIS A 287 16.45 -6.01 -18.38
C HIS A 287 17.03 -5.99 -16.98
N PHE A 288 17.43 -4.81 -16.53
CA PHE A 288 17.98 -4.63 -15.19
C PHE A 288 17.06 -3.77 -14.32
N GLY A 289 17.35 -3.74 -13.02
CA GLY A 289 16.74 -2.86 -12.02
C GLY A 289 17.83 -2.17 -11.22
N GLY A 290 17.88 -2.39 -9.90
CA GLY A 290 18.90 -1.80 -9.03
C GLY A 290 20.32 -2.25 -9.39
N VAL A 291 21.25 -1.28 -9.39
CA VAL A 291 22.68 -1.50 -9.66
C VAL A 291 23.48 -0.78 -8.59
N SER A 292 24.46 -1.50 -8.01
CA SER A 292 25.38 -0.97 -7.01
C SER A 292 26.72 -0.63 -7.66
N GLU A 293 27.08 0.64 -7.66
CA GLU A 293 28.32 1.16 -8.24
C GLU A 293 28.48 0.79 -9.73
N LYS A 294 29.72 0.67 -10.20
CA LYS A 294 30.03 0.18 -11.54
C LYS A 294 30.06 -1.33 -11.55
N VAL A 295 29.28 -1.97 -12.40
CA VAL A 295 29.29 -3.42 -12.62
C VAL A 295 29.60 -3.77 -14.07
N THR A 296 30.21 -4.92 -14.30
CA THR A 296 30.38 -5.51 -15.63
C THR A 296 29.70 -6.88 -15.65
N VAL A 297 28.59 -6.96 -16.39
CA VAL A 297 27.85 -8.20 -16.64
C VAL A 297 28.46 -8.90 -17.84
N ARG A 298 28.90 -10.13 -17.66
CA ARG A 298 29.44 -11.00 -18.73
C ARG A 298 28.38 -11.99 -19.19
N VAL A 299 28.22 -12.07 -20.49
CA VAL A 299 27.42 -13.10 -21.15
C VAL A 299 28.34 -14.04 -21.87
N THR A 300 28.29 -15.35 -21.55
CA THR A 300 29.07 -16.39 -22.24
C THR A 300 28.15 -17.41 -22.87
N GLY A 301 28.58 -17.97 -23.99
CA GLY A 301 27.91 -19.10 -24.67
C GLY A 301 28.91 -20.22 -24.87
N ASP A 302 28.65 -21.42 -24.33
CA ASP A 302 29.53 -22.59 -24.38
C ASP A 302 30.97 -22.28 -23.91
N GLY A 303 31.09 -21.38 -22.90
CA GLY A 303 32.37 -20.96 -22.34
C GLY A 303 33.05 -19.77 -23.05
N GLU A 304 32.59 -19.37 -24.23
CA GLU A 304 33.10 -18.20 -24.96
C GLU A 304 32.39 -16.91 -24.53
N THR A 305 33.11 -15.81 -24.36
CA THR A 305 32.52 -14.52 -24.07
C THR A 305 31.79 -13.96 -25.30
N LEU A 306 30.47 -13.78 -25.18
CA LEU A 306 29.66 -13.15 -26.23
C LEU A 306 29.64 -11.65 -26.10
N ALA A 307 29.56 -11.12 -24.86
CA ALA A 307 29.61 -9.69 -24.57
C ALA A 307 29.95 -9.42 -23.10
N ASP A 308 30.54 -8.24 -22.89
CA ASP A 308 30.64 -7.59 -21.57
C ASP A 308 29.79 -6.30 -21.59
N VAL A 309 28.82 -6.21 -20.71
CA VAL A 309 27.89 -5.08 -20.55
C VAL A 309 28.26 -4.32 -19.28
N THR A 310 28.68 -3.07 -19.41
CA THR A 310 29.03 -2.25 -18.26
C THR A 310 27.89 -1.29 -17.90
N LEU A 311 27.44 -1.34 -16.65
CA LEU A 311 26.45 -0.43 -16.08
C LEU A 311 27.13 0.38 -14.97
N ARG A 312 26.93 1.71 -15.01
CA ARG A 312 27.41 2.65 -14.00
C ARG A 312 26.30 3.64 -13.70
N PRO A 313 25.84 3.76 -12.44
CA PRO A 313 24.86 4.76 -12.06
C PRO A 313 25.33 6.17 -12.48
N GLU A 314 24.49 6.88 -13.22
CA GLU A 314 24.78 8.17 -13.80
C GLU A 314 23.59 9.11 -13.63
N THR A 315 23.80 10.23 -12.93
CA THR A 315 22.81 11.28 -12.77
C THR A 315 22.53 11.97 -14.11
N ASN A 316 21.27 12.39 -14.31
CA ASN A 316 20.82 13.08 -15.52
C ASN A 316 20.83 12.24 -16.82
N SER A 317 20.99 10.93 -16.73
CA SER A 317 20.87 10.04 -17.87
C SER A 317 19.46 9.44 -17.94
N PRO A 318 18.78 9.43 -19.11
CA PRO A 318 17.43 8.85 -19.28
C PRO A 318 17.41 7.33 -19.07
N ARG A 319 18.57 6.69 -19.02
CA ARG A 319 18.71 5.25 -18.73
C ARG A 319 18.63 4.93 -17.23
N TRP A 320 18.67 5.95 -16.37
CA TRP A 320 18.61 5.82 -14.92
C TRP A 320 17.42 6.61 -14.38
N ARG A 321 16.56 5.94 -13.64
CA ARG A 321 15.38 6.55 -13.00
C ARG A 321 15.76 7.28 -11.72
N SER A 322 16.62 6.65 -10.93
CA SER A 322 17.13 7.18 -9.67
C SER A 322 18.61 6.89 -9.57
N VAL A 323 19.37 7.82 -9.00
CA VAL A 323 20.77 7.62 -8.64
C VAL A 323 21.01 8.36 -7.34
N ALA A 324 21.42 7.64 -6.31
CA ALA A 324 21.68 8.19 -4.99
C ALA A 324 22.77 7.42 -4.25
N VAL A 325 23.43 8.09 -3.31
CA VAL A 325 24.33 7.45 -2.36
C VAL A 325 23.50 6.79 -1.26
N HIS A 326 23.65 5.49 -1.09
CA HIS A 326 22.95 4.76 -0.04
C HIS A 326 23.34 5.27 1.36
N PRO A 327 22.38 5.70 2.21
CA PRO A 327 22.70 6.44 3.45
C PRO A 327 23.54 5.62 4.44
N LYS A 328 23.31 4.31 4.52
CA LYS A 328 24.02 3.41 5.43
C LYS A 328 25.39 2.96 4.88
N TRP A 329 25.41 2.53 3.63
CA TRP A 329 26.58 1.88 3.04
C TRP A 329 27.53 2.86 2.36
N LYS A 330 27.08 4.11 2.11
CA LYS A 330 27.85 5.19 1.43
C LYS A 330 28.33 4.81 0.03
N ILE A 331 27.60 3.92 -0.65
CA ILE A 331 27.86 3.47 -2.02
C ILE A 331 26.84 4.08 -2.97
N LEU A 332 27.24 4.37 -4.19
CA LEU A 332 26.36 4.90 -5.23
C LEU A 332 25.49 3.77 -5.79
N GLN A 333 24.18 3.98 -5.78
CA GLN A 333 23.20 3.04 -6.32
C GLN A 333 22.27 3.73 -7.30
N GLY A 334 21.71 2.99 -8.25
CA GLY A 334 20.72 3.54 -9.18
C GLY A 334 19.78 2.46 -9.71
N ASP A 335 18.58 2.90 -10.11
CA ASP A 335 17.59 2.06 -10.79
C ASP A 335 17.73 2.22 -12.30
N TYR A 336 18.21 1.19 -12.95
CA TYR A 336 18.43 1.15 -14.39
C TYR A 336 17.12 0.81 -15.12
N VAL A 337 16.76 1.63 -16.10
CA VAL A 337 15.54 1.46 -16.92
C VAL A 337 15.83 1.27 -18.40
N GLY A 338 17.11 1.24 -18.78
CA GLY A 338 17.54 0.90 -20.14
C GLY A 338 17.41 -0.60 -20.41
N VAL A 339 17.67 -0.98 -21.66
CA VAL A 339 17.73 -2.36 -22.11
C VAL A 339 19.05 -2.57 -22.83
N GLU A 340 19.80 -3.59 -22.42
CA GLU A 340 21.05 -3.97 -23.06
C GLU A 340 20.83 -5.13 -24.04
N THR A 341 21.45 -5.05 -25.21
CA THR A 341 21.26 -6.06 -26.25
C THR A 341 22.55 -6.80 -26.52
N VAL A 342 22.47 -8.13 -26.51
CA VAL A 342 23.60 -9.03 -26.82
C VAL A 342 23.20 -9.94 -27.99
N ARG A 343 24.06 -10.06 -28.98
CA ARG A 343 23.89 -10.96 -30.13
C ARG A 343 24.37 -12.38 -29.76
N VAL A 344 23.55 -13.37 -30.04
CA VAL A 344 23.90 -14.79 -30.01
C VAL A 344 24.00 -15.26 -31.46
N ALA A 345 25.23 -15.26 -31.99
CA ALA A 345 25.44 -15.46 -33.44
C ALA A 345 25.12 -16.89 -33.89
N ARG A 346 25.30 -17.90 -33.03
CA ARG A 346 24.97 -19.31 -33.25
C ARG A 346 24.20 -19.89 -32.05
N ALA A 347 23.51 -20.99 -32.24
CA ALA A 347 22.91 -21.70 -31.11
C ALA A 347 23.99 -22.15 -30.12
N VAL A 348 23.69 -22.02 -28.83
CA VAL A 348 24.59 -22.43 -27.73
C VAL A 348 23.89 -23.40 -26.80
N LYS A 349 24.63 -24.43 -26.36
CA LYS A 349 24.11 -25.41 -25.41
C LYS A 349 23.94 -24.84 -24.02
N ARG A 350 24.82 -23.91 -23.63
CA ARG A 350 24.86 -23.30 -22.31
C ARG A 350 25.19 -21.82 -22.43
N LEU A 351 24.21 -21.01 -22.08
CA LEU A 351 24.39 -19.56 -21.93
C LEU A 351 24.50 -19.22 -20.44
N GLU A 352 25.49 -18.43 -20.07
CA GLU A 352 25.63 -17.92 -18.70
C GLU A 352 25.63 -16.38 -18.70
N ILE A 353 24.91 -15.80 -17.74
CA ILE A 353 24.89 -14.35 -17.48
C ILE A 353 25.31 -14.15 -16.03
N GLY A 354 26.46 -13.54 -15.82
CA GLY A 354 27.05 -13.35 -14.48
C GLY A 354 27.79 -12.04 -14.34
N LEU A 355 28.18 -11.66 -13.14
CA LEU A 355 29.04 -10.50 -12.91
C LEU A 355 30.49 -10.86 -13.03
N ALA A 356 31.19 -10.25 -13.99
CA ALA A 356 32.64 -10.34 -14.13
C ALA A 356 33.36 -9.40 -13.16
N ALA A 357 32.77 -8.21 -12.90
CA ALA A 357 33.33 -7.22 -11.98
C ALA A 357 32.20 -6.37 -11.34
N GLY A 358 32.51 -5.76 -10.20
CA GLY A 358 31.60 -4.89 -9.45
C GLY A 358 30.96 -5.56 -8.25
N ASP A 359 29.98 -4.89 -7.62
CA ASP A 359 29.36 -5.33 -6.37
C ASP A 359 28.14 -6.23 -6.63
N TRP A 360 27.03 -5.68 -7.11
CA TRP A 360 25.83 -6.44 -7.48
C TRP A 360 24.92 -5.65 -8.44
N CYS A 361 24.07 -6.40 -9.16
CA CYS A 361 22.92 -5.81 -9.85
C CYS A 361 21.73 -6.78 -9.89
N HIS A 362 20.53 -6.19 -10.05
CA HIS A 362 19.32 -6.93 -10.33
C HIS A 362 19.17 -7.15 -11.84
N LEU A 363 19.29 -8.40 -12.30
CA LEU A 363 18.80 -8.81 -13.62
C LEU A 363 17.33 -9.19 -13.45
N THR A 364 16.42 -8.41 -14.01
CA THR A 364 14.96 -8.55 -13.81
C THR A 364 14.29 -9.35 -14.91
N GLY A 365 14.99 -9.52 -16.04
CA GLY A 365 14.51 -10.38 -17.11
C GLY A 365 15.49 -10.49 -18.27
N VAL A 366 15.32 -11.55 -19.03
CA VAL A 366 16.03 -11.83 -20.27
C VAL A 366 15.00 -12.15 -21.35
N ARG A 367 14.92 -11.30 -22.38
CA ARG A 367 14.10 -11.56 -23.56
C ARG A 367 15.02 -12.10 -24.66
N LEU A 368 14.71 -13.28 -25.18
CA LEU A 368 15.32 -13.83 -26.37
C LEU A 368 14.40 -13.60 -27.57
N THR A 369 14.94 -13.06 -28.65
CA THR A 369 14.30 -13.04 -29.98
C THR A 369 15.18 -13.88 -30.91
N ALA A 370 14.69 -15.03 -31.32
CA ALA A 370 15.38 -15.90 -32.26
C ALA A 370 15.40 -15.29 -33.69
N ASN A 371 16.29 -15.78 -34.54
CA ASN A 371 16.42 -15.25 -35.92
C ASN A 371 15.16 -15.49 -36.77
N ASP A 372 14.29 -16.44 -36.41
CA ASP A 372 13.00 -16.69 -37.05
C ASP A 372 11.86 -15.82 -36.53
N GLY A 373 12.16 -14.85 -35.64
CA GLY A 373 11.22 -13.90 -35.09
C GLY A 373 10.48 -14.40 -33.84
N ARG A 374 10.60 -15.64 -33.43
CA ARG A 374 10.02 -16.15 -32.18
C ARG A 374 10.67 -15.48 -30.98
N THR A 375 9.89 -15.16 -29.95
CA THR A 375 10.37 -14.52 -28.73
C THR A 375 10.01 -15.32 -27.49
N ALA A 376 10.90 -15.29 -26.51
CA ALA A 376 10.65 -15.81 -25.17
C ALA A 376 11.16 -14.82 -24.13
N LEU A 377 10.47 -14.72 -22.99
CA LEU A 377 10.82 -13.84 -21.89
C LEU A 377 10.95 -14.64 -20.59
N LEU A 378 12.17 -14.66 -20.06
CA LEU A 378 12.43 -15.15 -18.71
C LEU A 378 12.35 -13.94 -17.75
N ARG A 379 11.43 -13.96 -16.79
CA ARG A 379 11.37 -12.98 -15.70
C ARG A 379 12.16 -13.49 -14.50
N ILE A 380 12.79 -12.58 -13.76
CA ILE A 380 13.60 -12.87 -12.58
C ILE A 380 13.12 -11.97 -11.47
N THR A 381 12.78 -12.54 -10.31
CA THR A 381 12.38 -11.78 -9.13
C THR A 381 13.63 -11.33 -8.36
N PRO A 382 13.89 -10.03 -8.20
CA PRO A 382 15.03 -9.54 -7.43
C PRO A 382 14.89 -9.95 -5.97
N ARG A 383 15.90 -10.64 -5.43
CA ARG A 383 15.94 -11.01 -4.02
C ARG A 383 17.38 -11.11 -3.54
N PHE A 384 17.72 -10.39 -2.47
CA PHE A 384 18.95 -10.61 -1.73
C PHE A 384 18.83 -11.90 -0.91
N ALA A 385 19.15 -13.02 -1.52
CA ALA A 385 19.19 -14.33 -0.89
C ALA A 385 20.46 -15.05 -1.32
N PRO A 386 20.99 -16.01 -0.50
CA PRO A 386 22.01 -16.93 -0.95
C PRO A 386 21.57 -17.56 -2.27
N ALA A 387 22.47 -17.60 -3.25
CA ALA A 387 22.18 -18.08 -4.58
C ALA A 387 21.58 -19.50 -4.52
N ARG A 388 20.29 -19.61 -4.75
CA ARG A 388 19.74 -20.85 -5.27
C ARG A 388 20.16 -20.88 -6.73
N ARG A 389 20.82 -21.96 -7.17
CA ARG A 389 21.34 -22.13 -8.52
C ARG A 389 20.29 -21.71 -9.53
N PHE A 390 20.53 -20.61 -10.23
CA PHE A 390 19.75 -20.21 -11.38
C PHE A 390 20.17 -21.09 -12.56
N ALA A 391 19.72 -22.33 -12.60
CA ALA A 391 19.85 -23.16 -13.77
C ALA A 391 18.44 -23.41 -14.29
N ARG A 392 18.10 -22.82 -15.42
CA ARG A 392 16.89 -23.18 -16.16
C ARG A 392 17.28 -23.62 -17.56
N ARG A 393 16.71 -24.75 -17.93
CA ARG A 393 16.67 -25.17 -19.32
C ARG A 393 15.75 -24.21 -20.06
N PHE A 394 16.19 -23.68 -21.18
CA PHE A 394 15.32 -23.02 -22.13
C PHE A 394 14.41 -24.08 -22.75
N VAL A 395 13.26 -24.29 -22.16
CA VAL A 395 12.24 -25.21 -22.66
C VAL A 395 11.43 -24.47 -23.70
N GLY A 396 11.99 -24.31 -24.90
CA GLY A 396 11.28 -23.89 -26.08
C GLY A 396 10.61 -22.51 -26.04
N PHE A 397 10.20 -22.03 -27.21
CA PHE A 397 9.28 -20.89 -27.39
C PHE A 397 7.83 -21.36 -27.18
N ASP A 398 7.54 -22.08 -26.10
CA ASP A 398 6.24 -22.69 -25.90
C ASP A 398 5.20 -21.62 -25.56
N ALA A 399 4.12 -21.63 -26.33
CA ALA A 399 2.96 -20.76 -26.19
C ALA A 399 2.19 -20.93 -24.86
N ALA A 400 2.65 -21.82 -23.97
CA ALA A 400 2.01 -22.14 -22.70
C ALA A 400 2.47 -21.28 -21.52
N GLN A 401 3.50 -20.44 -21.66
CA GLN A 401 3.77 -19.40 -20.67
C GLN A 401 2.77 -18.26 -20.90
N PRO A 402 1.94 -17.87 -19.94
CA PRO A 402 1.02 -16.75 -20.15
C PRO A 402 1.85 -15.48 -20.34
N PHE A 403 2.08 -15.12 -21.61
CA PHE A 403 2.52 -13.78 -21.94
C PHE A 403 1.46 -12.84 -21.42
N ALA A 404 1.77 -11.98 -20.47
CA ALA A 404 1.04 -10.75 -20.30
C ALA A 404 1.27 -9.97 -21.59
N VAL A 405 0.29 -10.02 -22.51
CA VAL A 405 0.30 -9.34 -23.79
C VAL A 405 0.47 -7.85 -23.52
N ALA A 406 1.49 -7.25 -24.12
CA ALA A 406 1.76 -5.82 -24.00
C ALA A 406 0.69 -4.95 -24.70
N ASP A 407 -0.30 -5.56 -25.31
CA ASP A 407 -1.37 -4.93 -26.09
C ASP A 407 -2.75 -5.14 -25.49
N GLY A 408 -2.99 -4.80 -24.26
CA GLY A 408 -4.32 -4.48 -23.68
C GLY A 408 -5.59 -5.28 -24.07
N THR A 409 -5.49 -6.28 -24.93
CA THR A 409 -6.64 -6.87 -25.64
C THR A 409 -7.13 -8.25 -25.17
N SER A 410 -6.56 -8.81 -24.10
CA SER A 410 -7.08 -10.08 -23.55
C SER A 410 -7.19 -10.13 -22.03
N ALA A 411 -7.82 -9.12 -21.42
CA ALA A 411 -8.47 -9.33 -20.14
C ALA A 411 -9.82 -10.02 -20.41
N GLY A 412 -9.79 -11.33 -20.65
CA GLY A 412 -11.01 -12.12 -20.73
C GLY A 412 -11.83 -11.94 -19.46
N ALA A 413 -13.08 -11.52 -19.61
CA ALA A 413 -14.05 -11.46 -18.53
C ALA A 413 -14.12 -12.84 -17.87
N ARG A 414 -13.67 -12.96 -16.61
CA ARG A 414 -13.82 -14.19 -15.84
C ARG A 414 -15.28 -14.29 -15.39
N SER A 415 -15.90 -15.40 -15.66
CA SER A 415 -17.26 -15.71 -15.19
C SER A 415 -17.30 -15.76 -13.65
N ASP A 416 -18.38 -15.28 -13.05
CA ASP A 416 -18.60 -15.15 -11.60
C ASP A 416 -18.61 -16.45 -10.78
N GLY A 417 -18.16 -17.56 -11.34
CA GLY A 417 -18.10 -18.87 -10.69
C GLY A 417 -16.73 -19.54 -10.67
N ALA A 418 -15.65 -18.83 -11.03
CA ALA A 418 -14.33 -19.45 -11.15
C ALA A 418 -13.64 -19.62 -9.79
N SER A 419 -13.01 -20.78 -9.60
CA SER A 419 -11.96 -21.12 -8.64
C SER A 419 -11.00 -19.95 -8.39
N ALA A 420 -10.47 -19.83 -7.16
CA ALA A 420 -9.49 -18.82 -6.78
C ALA A 420 -8.40 -18.70 -7.85
N SER A 421 -8.03 -17.46 -8.21
CA SER A 421 -6.93 -17.24 -9.15
C SER A 421 -5.60 -17.46 -8.44
N ALA A 422 -4.57 -17.88 -9.16
CA ALA A 422 -3.21 -18.00 -8.60
C ALA A 422 -2.75 -16.68 -7.92
N GLY A 423 -3.27 -15.53 -8.36
CA GLY A 423 -3.04 -14.24 -7.72
C GLY A 423 -3.75 -14.11 -6.36
N ALA A 424 -5.02 -14.50 -6.30
CA ALA A 424 -5.78 -14.50 -5.05
C ALA A 424 -5.16 -15.46 -4.02
N ASP A 425 -4.71 -16.65 -4.44
CA ASP A 425 -4.04 -17.62 -3.54
C ASP A 425 -2.74 -17.03 -2.98
N TRP A 426 -1.97 -16.33 -3.81
CA TRP A 426 -0.77 -15.65 -3.35
C TRP A 426 -1.09 -14.57 -2.32
N LEU A 427 -2.11 -13.74 -2.56
CA LEU A 427 -2.55 -12.71 -1.60
C LEU A 427 -3.02 -13.33 -0.29
N GLU A 428 -3.81 -14.40 -0.35
CA GLU A 428 -4.26 -15.12 0.85
C GLU A 428 -3.09 -15.56 1.72
N ALA A 429 -2.13 -16.26 1.11
CA ALA A 429 -0.98 -16.79 1.85
C ALA A 429 -0.03 -15.71 2.38
N ASN A 430 0.19 -14.63 1.62
CA ASN A 430 1.24 -13.66 1.91
C ASN A 430 0.74 -12.32 2.51
N VAL A 431 -0.57 -12.04 2.42
CA VAL A 431 -1.16 -10.77 2.87
C VAL A 431 -2.25 -11.01 3.91
N PHE A 432 -3.24 -11.85 3.60
CA PHE A 432 -4.44 -11.99 4.44
C PHE A 432 -4.29 -12.96 5.62
N ALA A 433 -3.53 -14.06 5.47
CA ALA A 433 -3.45 -15.12 6.49
C ALA A 433 -3.05 -14.65 7.90
N PRO A 434 -2.11 -13.70 8.12
CA PRO A 434 -1.84 -13.18 9.46
C PRO A 434 -3.06 -12.48 10.08
N TRP A 435 -3.84 -11.77 9.27
CA TRP A 435 -5.00 -10.99 9.68
C TRP A 435 -6.23 -11.88 9.92
N ASP A 436 -6.38 -12.97 9.17
CA ASP A 436 -7.39 -14.00 9.45
C ASP A 436 -7.20 -14.58 10.86
N ARG A 437 -5.93 -14.83 11.28
CA ARG A 437 -5.63 -15.29 12.64
C ARG A 437 -5.99 -14.26 13.71
N LEU A 438 -5.84 -12.97 13.42
CA LEU A 438 -6.27 -11.90 14.33
C LEU A 438 -7.79 -11.81 14.39
N ALA A 439 -8.47 -11.82 13.25
CA ALA A 439 -9.92 -11.77 13.14
C ALA A 439 -10.57 -12.96 13.87
N ALA A 440 -9.96 -14.15 13.83
CA ALA A 440 -10.40 -15.33 14.59
C ALA A 440 -10.36 -15.13 16.12
N ARG A 441 -9.63 -14.11 16.62
CA ARG A 441 -9.66 -13.69 18.03
C ARG A 441 -10.74 -12.64 18.34
N GLY A 442 -11.65 -12.39 17.40
CA GLY A 442 -12.73 -11.41 17.56
C GLY A 442 -12.30 -9.96 17.38
N VAL A 443 -11.14 -9.68 16.78
CA VAL A 443 -10.69 -8.31 16.48
C VAL A 443 -11.21 -7.90 15.11
N PRO A 444 -11.94 -6.78 14.99
CA PRO A 444 -12.32 -6.26 13.69
C PRO A 444 -11.08 -5.85 12.87
N VAL A 445 -11.09 -6.19 11.57
CA VAL A 445 -10.00 -5.88 10.63
C VAL A 445 -10.55 -5.09 9.44
N MET A 446 -9.80 -4.09 9.00
CA MET A 446 -10.04 -3.40 7.73
C MET A 446 -8.73 -3.24 6.93
N MET A 447 -8.85 -3.05 5.63
CA MET A 447 -7.72 -2.62 4.80
C MET A 447 -7.75 -1.09 4.68
N GLY A 448 -6.97 -0.40 5.52
CA GLY A 448 -6.95 1.07 5.62
C GLY A 448 -6.37 1.76 4.40
N GLU A 449 -5.45 1.07 3.71
CA GLU A 449 -4.88 1.55 2.45
C GLU A 449 -4.52 0.39 1.52
N PHE A 450 -4.80 0.57 0.23
CA PHE A 450 -4.32 -0.23 -0.88
C PHE A 450 -4.49 0.57 -2.18
N GLY A 451 -3.77 0.19 -3.23
CA GLY A 451 -3.82 0.90 -4.50
C GLY A 451 -2.60 0.59 -5.34
N ALA A 452 -2.62 1.00 -6.61
CA ALA A 452 -1.50 0.84 -7.53
C ALA A 452 -1.08 2.20 -8.11
N PHE A 453 0.21 2.52 -7.98
CA PHE A 453 0.78 3.75 -8.51
C PHE A 453 0.58 3.85 -10.02
N ARG A 454 0.37 5.06 -10.53
CA ARG A 454 0.00 5.36 -11.93
C ARG A 454 0.91 4.75 -13.01
N ARG A 455 2.14 4.35 -12.66
CA ARG A 455 3.07 3.72 -13.62
C ARG A 455 2.91 2.20 -13.71
N CYS A 456 2.22 1.57 -12.77
CA CYS A 456 1.82 0.18 -12.95
C CYS A 456 0.82 0.10 -14.11
N PRO A 457 1.03 -0.77 -15.12
CA PRO A 457 0.09 -0.90 -16.22
C PRO A 457 -1.34 -1.09 -15.71
N HIS A 458 -2.28 -0.33 -16.26
CA HIS A 458 -3.66 -0.26 -15.77
C HIS A 458 -4.35 -1.64 -15.75
N ALA A 459 -4.14 -2.43 -16.81
CA ALA A 459 -4.67 -3.79 -16.90
C ALA A 459 -4.16 -4.69 -15.75
N VAL A 460 -2.87 -4.60 -15.41
CA VAL A 460 -2.26 -5.35 -14.29
C VAL A 460 -2.79 -4.84 -12.95
N ALA A 461 -2.85 -3.53 -12.77
CA ALA A 461 -3.36 -2.89 -11.57
C ALA A 461 -4.80 -3.33 -11.27
N ARG A 462 -5.68 -3.33 -12.30
CA ARG A 462 -7.09 -3.71 -12.15
C ARG A 462 -7.27 -5.16 -11.73
N VAL A 463 -6.57 -6.10 -12.35
CA VAL A 463 -6.67 -7.53 -11.99
C VAL A 463 -6.17 -7.77 -10.56
N TRP A 464 -5.07 -7.12 -10.18
CA TRP A 464 -4.54 -7.20 -8.81
C TRP A 464 -5.49 -6.56 -7.78
N LEU A 465 -6.08 -5.40 -8.08
CA LEU A 465 -7.09 -4.76 -7.22
C LEU A 465 -8.34 -5.63 -7.09
N GLU A 466 -8.80 -6.24 -8.18
CA GLU A 466 -9.96 -7.12 -8.18
C GLU A 466 -9.76 -8.34 -7.28
N ASP A 467 -8.58 -8.98 -7.31
CA ASP A 467 -8.27 -10.09 -6.42
C ASP A 467 -8.31 -9.64 -4.95
N ASN A 468 -7.73 -8.46 -4.60
CA ASN A 468 -7.82 -7.89 -3.24
C ASN A 468 -9.29 -7.63 -2.83
N LEU A 469 -10.06 -6.95 -3.68
CA LEU A 469 -11.45 -6.58 -3.41
C LEU A 469 -12.34 -7.82 -3.23
N ARG A 470 -12.14 -8.86 -4.03
CA ARG A 470 -12.82 -10.15 -3.91
C ARG A 470 -12.53 -10.81 -2.56
N LEU A 471 -11.27 -10.81 -2.13
CA LEU A 471 -10.85 -11.36 -0.85
C LEU A 471 -11.43 -10.58 0.35
N LEU A 472 -11.48 -9.26 0.25
CA LEU A 472 -12.10 -8.38 1.25
C LEU A 472 -13.62 -8.59 1.33
N LYS A 473 -14.31 -8.67 0.18
CA LYS A 473 -15.75 -8.93 0.11
C LYS A 473 -16.11 -10.29 0.75
N ARG A 474 -15.34 -11.33 0.45
CA ARG A 474 -15.54 -12.67 1.03
C ARG A 474 -15.44 -12.68 2.56
N ARG A 475 -14.56 -11.85 3.13
CA ARG A 475 -14.37 -11.71 4.58
C ARG A 475 -15.34 -10.71 5.22
N GLY A 476 -16.10 -9.96 4.44
CA GLY A 476 -16.91 -8.85 4.93
C GLY A 476 -16.07 -7.69 5.48
N TRP A 477 -14.80 -7.58 5.10
CA TRP A 477 -13.92 -6.54 5.61
C TRP A 477 -14.09 -5.22 4.86
N SER A 478 -13.97 -4.14 5.62
CA SER A 478 -13.96 -2.76 5.13
C SER A 478 -12.65 -2.42 4.43
N TRP A 479 -12.68 -1.39 3.57
CA TRP A 479 -11.49 -0.95 2.86
C TRP A 479 -11.53 0.53 2.46
N ALA A 480 -10.34 1.14 2.28
CA ALA A 480 -10.16 2.46 1.71
C ALA A 480 -9.07 2.45 0.65
N LEU A 481 -9.39 2.86 -0.57
CA LEU A 481 -8.41 3.04 -1.64
C LEU A 481 -7.47 4.20 -1.31
N TRP A 482 -6.21 4.04 -1.57
CA TRP A 482 -5.22 5.12 -1.57
C TRP A 482 -5.01 5.57 -3.02
N ASN A 483 -5.60 6.68 -3.48
CA ASN A 483 -6.44 7.68 -2.81
C ASN A 483 -7.70 7.99 -3.64
N PHE A 484 -8.48 9.04 -3.29
CA PHE A 484 -9.61 9.48 -4.09
C PHE A 484 -9.13 10.22 -5.36
N ARG A 485 -8.31 11.26 -5.18
CA ARG A 485 -7.65 12.02 -6.26
C ARG A 485 -6.14 11.87 -6.17
N GLY A 486 -5.48 11.72 -7.32
CA GLY A 486 -4.02 11.64 -7.42
C GLY A 486 -3.51 10.31 -7.93
N THR A 487 -2.24 10.06 -7.77
CA THR A 487 -1.47 9.05 -8.52
C THR A 487 -1.88 7.58 -8.32
N PHE A 488 -2.76 7.29 -7.39
CA PHE A 488 -3.37 5.97 -7.14
C PHE A 488 -4.90 6.00 -7.29
N GLY A 489 -5.47 7.19 -7.46
CA GLY A 489 -6.90 7.46 -7.33
C GLY A 489 -7.73 7.13 -8.54
N VAL A 490 -9.05 7.24 -8.34
CA VAL A 490 -10.05 7.15 -9.41
C VAL A 490 -10.13 8.45 -10.20
N LEU A 491 -9.73 9.58 -9.60
CA LEU A 491 -9.69 10.90 -10.22
C LEU A 491 -8.25 11.40 -10.35
N ASP A 492 -7.96 12.05 -11.46
CA ASP A 492 -6.72 12.78 -11.73
C ASP A 492 -5.44 11.96 -11.54
N SER A 493 -5.52 10.65 -11.74
CA SER A 493 -4.36 9.76 -11.53
C SER A 493 -3.24 9.99 -12.53
N ASN A 494 -3.53 10.60 -13.69
CA ASN A 494 -2.59 10.86 -14.76
C ASN A 494 -1.82 9.60 -15.21
N ARG A 495 -2.51 8.45 -15.29
CA ARG A 495 -2.01 7.25 -15.96
C ARG A 495 -1.92 7.50 -17.46
N GLU A 496 -0.85 7.05 -18.07
CA GLU A 496 -0.62 7.23 -19.51
C GLU A 496 -1.42 6.23 -20.38
N ASP A 497 -1.87 5.14 -19.77
CA ASP A 497 -2.57 4.00 -20.41
C ASP A 497 -4.08 3.96 -20.08
N VAL A 498 -4.68 5.11 -19.74
CA VAL A 498 -6.11 5.26 -19.44
C VAL A 498 -6.72 6.35 -20.29
N THR A 499 -7.85 6.04 -20.91
CA THR A 499 -8.74 7.06 -21.50
C THR A 499 -9.68 7.55 -20.41
N TYR A 500 -9.60 8.83 -20.07
CA TYR A 500 -10.39 9.44 -19.02
C TYR A 500 -11.71 9.98 -19.53
N GLU A 501 -12.73 9.92 -18.67
CA GLU A 501 -13.97 10.68 -18.83
C GLU A 501 -13.89 12.00 -18.07
N ASP A 502 -14.59 13.03 -18.54
CA ASP A 502 -14.77 14.26 -17.76
C ASP A 502 -15.77 14.04 -16.64
N CYS A 503 -15.41 14.45 -15.43
CA CYS A 503 -16.29 14.45 -14.26
C CYS A 503 -16.18 15.78 -13.55
N ASP A 504 -16.98 16.75 -13.98
CA ASP A 504 -17.00 18.12 -13.44
C ASP A 504 -15.59 18.78 -13.47
N GLY A 505 -14.86 18.60 -14.57
CA GLY A 505 -13.50 19.10 -14.78
C GLY A 505 -12.37 18.21 -14.23
N HIS A 506 -12.69 17.07 -13.63
CA HIS A 506 -11.74 16.05 -13.18
C HIS A 506 -11.63 14.90 -14.18
N LYS A 507 -10.43 14.34 -14.32
CA LYS A 507 -10.15 13.17 -15.15
C LYS A 507 -10.56 11.87 -14.42
N LEU A 508 -11.69 11.29 -14.79
CA LEU A 508 -12.23 10.07 -14.18
C LEU A 508 -11.71 8.82 -14.88
N ASP A 509 -11.10 7.91 -14.12
CA ASP A 509 -10.85 6.52 -14.52
C ASP A 509 -12.12 5.69 -14.31
N ARG A 510 -12.99 5.63 -15.35
CA ARG A 510 -14.26 4.93 -15.30
C ARG A 510 -14.08 3.45 -15.00
N ALA A 511 -13.13 2.81 -15.63
CA ALA A 511 -12.90 1.37 -15.47
C ALA A 511 -12.46 0.99 -14.04
N LEU A 512 -11.70 1.88 -13.37
CA LEU A 512 -11.34 1.70 -11.97
C LEU A 512 -12.56 1.94 -11.05
N LEU A 513 -13.34 2.98 -11.31
CA LEU A 513 -14.55 3.26 -10.52
C LEU A 513 -15.54 2.10 -10.60
N ASP A 514 -15.83 1.60 -11.81
CA ASP A 514 -16.75 0.47 -12.02
C ASP A 514 -16.25 -0.80 -11.31
N LEU A 515 -14.94 -1.02 -11.28
CA LEU A 515 -14.35 -2.11 -10.50
C LEU A 515 -14.65 -1.96 -9.00
N LEU A 516 -14.38 -0.80 -8.42
CA LEU A 516 -14.58 -0.55 -6.98
C LEU A 516 -16.06 -0.67 -6.58
N GLN A 517 -16.99 -0.22 -7.43
CA GLN A 517 -18.43 -0.26 -7.17
C GLN A 517 -18.99 -1.69 -7.10
N ARG A 518 -18.38 -2.66 -7.82
CA ARG A 518 -18.80 -4.07 -7.78
C ARG A 518 -18.52 -4.75 -6.44
N TYR A 519 -17.61 -4.24 -5.66
CA TYR A 519 -17.12 -4.85 -4.42
C TYR A 519 -17.39 -3.99 -3.19
#